data_0b6a6ad2027eef7e74e1cbe6ec589aab
#
_entry.id   0b6a6ad2027eef7e74e1cbe6ec589aab
#
_cell.length_a   1.000
_cell.length_b   1.000
_cell.length_c   1.000
_cell.angle_alpha   90.00
_cell.angle_beta   90.00
_cell.angle_gamma   90.00
#
_symmetry.space_group_name_H-M   'P 1'
#
loop_
_entity.id
_entity.type
_entity.pdbx_description
1 polymer ?
#
loop_
_entity_poly.entity_id
_entity_poly.type
_entity_poly.pdbx_seq_one_letter_code
_entity_poly.pdbx_strand_id
1 'polypeptide(L)'
;MSFIKSEKKRHGSFRHIWPNLGRYRIWTLAAAIFGGLEVMLEVLIPMLMSVIVDGGLYREQDFMLRELFPEALIANRDRFVLTVGISMVIVACCSMACGILSARCSAVASQGFAKNLRANLLGKIQDFSFANTDHFTTSSLITRATTDVNTVRNTMQQFLRTLIRSPFMVLMATVMAFTISPHLAVIFLISIPFLAGVLAILMKIGQPRFRKMLQKMDSMNRA
;
A
#
# COMPACT_ATOMS: atom_id res chain seq x y z
N MET A 1 38.36 -15.99 -15.10
CA MET A 1 37.91 -16.69 -13.90
C MET A 1 38.06 -15.82 -12.64
N SER A 2 37.63 -14.53 -12.70
CA SER A 2 37.78 -13.60 -11.57
C SER A 2 36.64 -12.56 -11.43
N PHE A 3 35.49 -12.76 -12.05
CA PHE A 3 34.36 -11.81 -12.06
C PHE A 3 33.16 -12.20 -11.18
N ILE A 4 33.27 -13.23 -10.34
CA ILE A 4 32.17 -13.72 -9.45
C ILE A 4 32.31 -13.20 -8.00
N LYS A 5 33.09 -12.14 -7.75
CA LYS A 5 33.37 -11.68 -6.37
C LYS A 5 32.86 -10.26 -6.05
N SER A 6 31.79 -9.79 -6.67
CA SER A 6 31.18 -8.49 -6.32
C SER A 6 29.69 -8.55 -6.00
N GLU A 7 29.18 -9.65 -5.45
CA GLU A 7 27.80 -9.77 -5.00
C GLU A 7 27.68 -9.69 -3.46
N LYS A 8 28.30 -8.69 -2.86
CA LYS A 8 28.15 -8.47 -1.42
C LYS A 8 28.03 -7.00 -1.05
N LYS A 9 26.94 -6.33 -1.56
CA LYS A 9 26.41 -5.11 -0.95
C LYS A 9 24.94 -4.91 -1.34
N ARG A 10 24.06 -5.77 -0.85
CA ARG A 10 22.59 -5.56 -0.85
C ARG A 10 22.14 -4.67 0.32
N HIS A 11 22.86 -3.61 0.60
CA HIS A 11 22.41 -2.60 1.55
C HIS A 11 22.27 -1.28 0.80
N GLY A 12 21.04 -0.89 0.47
CA GLY A 12 20.76 0.45 0.03
C GLY A 12 19.90 0.65 -1.23
N SER A 13 19.04 -0.30 -1.61
CA SER A 13 18.12 -0.08 -2.74
C SER A 13 17.23 1.16 -2.53
N PHE A 14 16.80 1.43 -1.30
CA PHE A 14 16.03 2.61 -0.91
C PHE A 14 16.80 3.94 -1.06
N ARG A 15 18.11 3.93 -0.83
CA ARG A 15 18.96 5.13 -0.93
C ARG A 15 19.06 5.66 -2.37
N HIS A 16 18.86 4.80 -3.36
CA HIS A 16 18.86 5.19 -4.79
C HIS A 16 17.47 5.60 -5.30
N ILE A 17 16.39 5.22 -4.62
CA ILE A 17 15.02 5.59 -5.01
C ILE A 17 14.77 7.07 -4.70
N TRP A 18 15.21 7.53 -3.53
CA TRP A 18 14.94 8.88 -3.04
C TRP A 18 15.47 10.03 -3.91
N PRO A 19 16.71 9.97 -4.46
CA PRO A 19 17.19 10.99 -5.39
C PRO A 19 16.42 11.01 -6.73
N ASN A 20 16.00 9.84 -7.21
CA ASN A 20 15.30 9.70 -8.49
C ASN A 20 13.83 10.17 -8.44
N LEU A 21 13.23 10.31 -7.25
CA LEU A 21 11.92 10.94 -7.11
C LEU A 21 11.95 12.45 -7.37
N GLY A 22 13.07 13.14 -7.12
CA GLY A 22 13.25 14.55 -7.41
C GLY A 22 12.05 15.42 -6.99
N ARG A 23 11.45 16.11 -7.94
CA ARG A 23 10.27 17.00 -7.76
C ARG A 23 8.98 16.23 -7.41
N TYR A 24 8.92 14.93 -7.62
CA TYR A 24 7.73 14.10 -7.40
C TYR A 24 7.56 13.61 -5.95
N ARG A 25 8.46 14.01 -5.03
CA ARG A 25 8.35 13.71 -3.59
C ARG A 25 7.06 14.23 -2.97
N ILE A 26 6.58 15.39 -3.43
CA ILE A 26 5.31 16.00 -2.96
C ILE A 26 4.14 15.07 -3.29
N TRP A 27 4.11 14.49 -4.48
CA TRP A 27 3.08 13.54 -4.89
C TRP A 27 3.12 12.24 -4.09
N THR A 28 4.31 11.78 -3.71
CA THR A 28 4.49 10.63 -2.81
C THR A 28 3.91 10.92 -1.42
N LEU A 29 4.18 12.12 -0.89
CA LEU A 29 3.64 12.54 0.40
C LEU A 29 2.11 12.72 0.34
N ALA A 30 1.60 13.33 -0.72
CA ALA A 30 0.15 13.48 -0.94
C ALA A 30 -0.54 12.11 -1.03
N ALA A 31 0.05 11.13 -1.73
CA ALA A 31 -0.47 9.77 -1.78
C ALA A 31 -0.54 9.13 -0.40
N ALA A 32 0.47 9.38 0.46
CA ALA A 32 0.49 8.90 1.84
C ALA A 32 -0.62 9.52 2.69
N ILE A 33 -0.79 10.83 2.60
CA ILE A 33 -1.80 11.57 3.37
C ILE A 33 -3.20 11.13 2.97
N PHE A 34 -3.51 11.12 1.66
CA PHE A 34 -4.83 10.69 1.18
C PHE A 34 -5.09 9.21 1.46
N GLY A 35 -4.08 8.34 1.37
CA GLY A 35 -4.22 6.93 1.72
C GLY A 35 -4.43 6.70 3.22
N GLY A 36 -3.80 7.48 4.08
CA GLY A 36 -4.07 7.47 5.52
C GLY A 36 -5.47 7.98 5.86
N LEU A 37 -5.90 9.08 5.22
CA LEU A 37 -7.24 9.64 5.40
C LEU A 37 -8.34 8.67 4.91
N GLU A 38 -8.13 8.00 3.78
CA GLU A 38 -8.99 6.93 3.28
C GLU A 38 -9.23 5.86 4.35
N VAL A 39 -8.15 5.34 4.96
CA VAL A 39 -8.23 4.31 6.00
C VAL A 39 -8.94 4.81 7.24
N MET A 40 -8.70 6.05 7.67
CA MET A 40 -9.42 6.63 8.81
C MET A 40 -10.92 6.69 8.55
N LEU A 41 -11.34 7.11 7.37
CA LEU A 41 -12.76 7.16 7.00
C LEU A 41 -13.37 5.75 6.87
N GLU A 42 -12.63 4.77 6.32
CA GLU A 42 -13.08 3.38 6.24
C GLU A 42 -13.37 2.78 7.62
N VAL A 43 -12.55 3.08 8.62
CA VAL A 43 -12.72 2.57 9.99
C VAL A 43 -13.91 3.22 10.69
N LEU A 44 -14.33 4.42 10.31
CA LEU A 44 -15.53 5.05 10.83
C LEU A 44 -16.83 4.33 10.42
N ILE A 45 -16.86 3.63 9.30
CA ILE A 45 -18.06 2.95 8.80
C ILE A 45 -18.55 1.84 9.76
N PRO A 46 -17.71 0.87 10.19
CA PRO A 46 -18.11 -0.09 11.22
C PRO A 46 -18.51 0.56 12.54
N MET A 47 -17.89 1.68 12.90
CA MET A 47 -18.20 2.46 14.10
C MET A 47 -19.62 3.04 14.05
N LEU A 48 -19.98 3.66 12.93
CA LEU A 48 -21.33 4.18 12.69
C LEU A 48 -22.36 3.03 12.60
N MET A 49 -21.95 1.87 12.10
CA MET A 49 -22.83 0.69 12.09
C MET A 49 -23.15 0.21 13.51
N SER A 50 -22.17 0.18 14.43
CA SER A 50 -22.46 -0.16 15.83
C SER A 50 -23.40 0.85 16.47
N VAL A 51 -23.27 2.15 16.17
CA VAL A 51 -24.19 3.19 16.64
C VAL A 51 -25.64 2.93 16.18
N ILE A 52 -25.83 2.47 14.93
CA ILE A 52 -27.17 2.09 14.44
C ILE A 52 -27.71 0.88 15.20
N VAL A 53 -26.86 -0.12 15.44
CA VAL A 53 -27.28 -1.36 16.11
C VAL A 53 -27.59 -1.09 17.58
N ASP A 54 -26.67 -0.47 18.31
CA ASP A 54 -26.79 -0.28 19.76
C ASP A 54 -27.82 0.81 20.10
N GLY A 55 -27.71 1.99 19.50
CA GLY A 55 -28.61 3.11 19.76
C GLY A 55 -29.95 3.03 19.03
N GLY A 56 -29.95 2.53 17.78
CA GLY A 56 -31.15 2.44 16.97
C GLY A 56 -31.99 1.19 17.18
N LEU A 57 -31.38 -0.01 17.21
CA LEU A 57 -32.09 -1.28 17.35
C LEU A 57 -32.33 -1.68 18.84
N TYR A 58 -31.23 -1.70 19.60
CA TYR A 58 -31.28 -2.19 21.00
C TYR A 58 -31.67 -1.12 22.01
N ARG A 59 -31.65 0.17 21.63
CA ARG A 59 -31.94 1.32 22.48
C ARG A 59 -31.05 1.36 23.73
N GLU A 60 -29.83 0.95 23.62
CA GLU A 60 -28.88 1.11 24.71
C GLU A 60 -28.71 2.59 25.02
N GLN A 61 -28.74 2.94 26.32
CA GLN A 61 -28.56 4.32 26.73
C GLN A 61 -27.10 4.77 26.63
N ASP A 62 -26.18 3.81 26.63
CA ASP A 62 -24.73 4.03 26.59
C ASP A 62 -24.13 3.38 25.34
N PHE A 63 -24.25 4.05 24.20
CA PHE A 63 -23.63 3.60 22.96
C PHE A 63 -22.46 4.51 22.54
N MET A 64 -21.56 3.97 21.76
CA MET A 64 -20.39 4.70 21.26
C MET A 64 -20.82 5.95 20.50
N LEU A 65 -20.17 7.09 20.75
CA LEU A 65 -20.47 8.38 20.09
C LEU A 65 -21.84 9.02 20.49
N ARG A 66 -22.50 8.59 21.57
CA ARG A 66 -23.76 9.18 22.04
C ARG A 66 -23.69 10.71 22.17
N GLU A 67 -22.56 11.23 22.67
CA GLU A 67 -22.36 12.67 22.90
C GLU A 67 -22.40 13.50 21.61
N LEU A 68 -22.16 12.87 20.45
CA LEU A 68 -22.23 13.58 19.16
C LEU A 68 -23.66 13.77 18.66
N PHE A 69 -24.66 13.05 19.21
CA PHE A 69 -26.03 13.09 18.75
C PHE A 69 -26.94 13.79 19.74
N PRO A 70 -27.73 14.79 19.27
CA PRO A 70 -28.70 15.47 20.14
C PRO A 70 -29.79 14.50 20.61
N GLU A 71 -30.21 14.62 21.89
CA GLU A 71 -31.24 13.75 22.51
C GLU A 71 -32.56 13.74 21.73
N ALA A 72 -32.95 14.87 21.15
CA ALA A 72 -34.13 14.98 20.30
C ALA A 72 -34.10 14.06 19.06
N LEU A 73 -32.88 13.77 18.54
CA LEU A 73 -32.70 12.86 17.42
C LEU A 73 -32.79 11.40 17.87
N ILE A 74 -32.18 11.09 19.01
CA ILE A 74 -32.17 9.74 19.63
C ILE A 74 -33.60 9.31 20.01
N ALA A 75 -34.45 10.25 20.42
CA ALA A 75 -35.86 9.98 20.79
C ALA A 75 -36.68 9.42 19.61
N ASN A 76 -36.37 9.83 18.37
CA ASN A 76 -37.03 9.39 17.14
C ASN A 76 -36.21 8.34 16.41
N ARG A 77 -36.47 7.06 16.65
CA ARG A 77 -35.74 5.91 16.09
C ARG A 77 -35.53 5.99 14.58
N ASP A 78 -36.61 6.25 13.82
CA ASP A 78 -36.55 6.23 12.37
C ASP A 78 -35.68 7.37 11.82
N ARG A 79 -35.78 8.55 12.43
CA ARG A 79 -34.92 9.68 12.10
C ARG A 79 -33.47 9.44 12.48
N PHE A 80 -33.24 8.83 13.63
CA PHE A 80 -31.89 8.50 14.10
C PHE A 80 -31.21 7.53 13.13
N VAL A 81 -31.83 6.39 12.84
CA VAL A 81 -31.30 5.39 11.92
C VAL A 81 -31.08 5.98 10.51
N LEU A 82 -32.03 6.79 10.02
CA LEU A 82 -31.90 7.45 8.73
C LEU A 82 -30.71 8.43 8.71
N THR A 83 -30.55 9.25 9.74
CA THR A 83 -29.47 10.24 9.81
C THR A 83 -28.11 9.58 9.89
N VAL A 84 -27.96 8.57 10.74
CA VAL A 84 -26.69 7.81 10.84
C VAL A 84 -26.43 7.04 9.54
N GLY A 85 -27.46 6.46 8.91
CA GLY A 85 -27.33 5.80 7.61
C GLY A 85 -26.87 6.75 6.50
N ILE A 86 -27.43 7.95 6.43
CA ILE A 86 -26.98 8.99 5.48
C ILE A 86 -25.53 9.40 5.77
N SER A 87 -25.17 9.57 7.05
CA SER A 87 -23.78 9.91 7.42
C SER A 87 -22.80 8.82 7.00
N MET A 88 -23.16 7.54 7.09
CA MET A 88 -22.34 6.42 6.58
C MET A 88 -22.11 6.52 5.07
N VAL A 89 -23.15 6.84 4.30
CA VAL A 89 -23.04 7.02 2.86
C VAL A 89 -22.10 8.19 2.52
N ILE A 90 -22.21 9.31 3.23
CA ILE A 90 -21.35 10.47 3.04
C ILE A 90 -19.89 10.09 3.35
N VAL A 91 -19.63 9.42 4.47
CA VAL A 91 -18.29 8.96 4.86
C VAL A 91 -17.72 8.00 3.81
N ALA A 92 -18.53 7.07 3.29
CA ALA A 92 -18.12 6.14 2.24
C ALA A 92 -17.76 6.87 0.94
N CYS A 93 -18.56 7.89 0.52
CA CYS A 93 -18.24 8.71 -0.64
C CYS A 93 -16.95 9.52 -0.45
N CYS A 94 -16.74 10.08 0.75
CA CYS A 94 -15.51 10.80 1.09
C CYS A 94 -14.29 9.86 1.08
N SER A 95 -14.42 8.64 1.64
CA SER A 95 -13.37 7.62 1.62
C SER A 95 -13.01 7.23 0.18
N MET A 96 -14.01 6.99 -0.66
CA MET A 96 -13.81 6.70 -2.09
C MET A 96 -13.06 7.85 -2.80
N ALA A 97 -13.44 9.10 -2.55
CA ALA A 97 -12.76 10.27 -3.14
C ALA A 97 -11.29 10.33 -2.70
N CYS A 98 -10.99 10.13 -1.40
CA CYS A 98 -9.63 10.06 -0.88
C CYS A 98 -8.83 8.92 -1.53
N GLY A 99 -9.43 7.74 -1.72
CA GLY A 99 -8.82 6.59 -2.38
C GLY A 99 -8.46 6.86 -3.84
N ILE A 100 -9.35 7.54 -4.58
CA ILE A 100 -9.09 7.95 -5.97
C ILE A 100 -7.93 8.97 -6.01
N LEU A 101 -7.92 9.95 -5.11
CA LEU A 101 -6.84 10.94 -5.03
C LEU A 101 -5.51 10.28 -4.66
N SER A 102 -5.48 9.39 -3.69
CA SER A 102 -4.31 8.60 -3.32
C SER A 102 -3.76 7.78 -4.50
N ALA A 103 -4.65 7.09 -5.23
CA ALA A 103 -4.29 6.33 -6.42
C ALA A 103 -3.71 7.20 -7.54
N ARG A 104 -4.29 8.38 -7.78
CA ARG A 104 -3.77 9.35 -8.75
C ARG A 104 -2.42 9.90 -8.34
N CYS A 105 -2.26 10.30 -7.08
CA CYS A 105 -0.98 10.82 -6.57
C CYS A 105 0.13 9.77 -6.66
N SER A 106 -0.14 8.50 -6.32
CA SER A 106 0.83 7.41 -6.44
C SER A 106 1.18 7.09 -7.91
N ALA A 107 0.21 7.20 -8.83
CA ALA A 107 0.44 7.06 -10.26
C ALA A 107 1.35 8.16 -10.81
N VAL A 108 1.10 9.43 -10.45
CA VAL A 108 1.94 10.56 -10.86
C VAL A 108 3.37 10.42 -10.30
N ALA A 109 3.50 10.04 -9.03
CA ALA A 109 4.80 9.82 -8.38
C ALA A 109 5.60 8.71 -9.08
N SER A 110 4.97 7.56 -9.37
CA SER A 110 5.62 6.44 -10.05
C SER A 110 5.98 6.74 -11.51
N GLN A 111 5.15 7.48 -12.23
CA GLN A 111 5.45 7.96 -13.58
C GLN A 111 6.64 8.93 -13.59
N GLY A 112 6.66 9.87 -12.66
CA GLY A 112 7.78 10.81 -12.49
C GLY A 112 9.09 10.10 -12.17
N PHE A 113 9.04 9.11 -11.28
CA PHE A 113 10.17 8.24 -10.99
C PHE A 113 10.67 7.50 -12.24
N ALA A 114 9.76 6.89 -13.03
CA ALA A 114 10.11 6.18 -14.25
C ALA A 114 10.72 7.11 -15.32
N LYS A 115 10.21 8.35 -15.43
CA LYS A 115 10.78 9.38 -16.32
C LYS A 115 12.23 9.67 -15.94
N ASN A 116 12.50 9.94 -14.67
CA ASN A 116 13.85 10.24 -14.19
C ASN A 116 14.79 9.03 -14.36
N LEU A 117 14.28 7.82 -14.10
CA LEU A 117 15.05 6.59 -14.27
C LEU A 117 15.44 6.37 -15.73
N ARG A 118 14.51 6.59 -16.69
CA ARG A 118 14.81 6.52 -18.13
C ARG A 118 15.85 7.54 -18.54
N ALA A 119 15.72 8.80 -18.09
CA ALA A 119 16.69 9.84 -18.40
C ALA A 119 18.10 9.48 -17.90
N ASN A 120 18.19 8.96 -16.67
CA ASN A 120 19.47 8.52 -16.09
C ASN A 120 20.05 7.29 -16.82
N LEU A 121 19.19 6.35 -17.26
CA LEU A 121 19.64 5.21 -18.07
C LEU A 121 20.16 5.64 -19.43
N LEU A 122 19.43 6.51 -20.12
CA LEU A 122 19.85 7.02 -21.44
C LEU A 122 21.15 7.81 -21.34
N GLY A 123 21.29 8.69 -20.32
CA GLY A 123 22.55 9.38 -20.07
C GLY A 123 23.73 8.42 -19.89
N LYS A 124 23.55 7.38 -19.06
CA LYS A 124 24.60 6.36 -18.87
C LYS A 124 24.92 5.55 -20.14
N ILE A 125 23.92 5.29 -20.98
CA ILE A 125 24.12 4.58 -22.26
C ILE A 125 24.92 5.46 -23.22
N GLN A 126 24.67 6.77 -23.23
CA GLN A 126 25.43 7.72 -24.05
C GLN A 126 26.89 7.85 -23.60
N ASP A 127 27.17 7.68 -22.32
CA ASP A 127 28.52 7.68 -21.75
C ASP A 127 29.29 6.35 -22.01
N PHE A 128 28.65 5.33 -22.59
CA PHE A 128 29.31 4.06 -22.90
C PHE A 128 30.32 4.22 -24.06
N SER A 129 31.53 3.79 -23.80
CA SER A 129 32.53 3.62 -24.85
C SER A 129 32.14 2.48 -25.81
N PHE A 130 32.59 2.54 -27.08
CA PHE A 130 32.33 1.50 -28.09
C PHE A 130 32.63 0.07 -27.60
N ALA A 131 33.68 -0.11 -26.80
CA ALA A 131 34.04 -1.41 -26.21
C ALA A 131 32.99 -1.95 -25.21
N ASN A 132 32.21 -1.07 -24.58
CA ASN A 132 31.12 -1.48 -23.67
C ASN A 132 29.82 -1.76 -24.42
N THR A 133 29.62 -1.17 -25.58
CA THR A 133 28.42 -1.37 -26.42
C THR A 133 28.40 -2.76 -27.04
N ASP A 134 29.59 -3.35 -27.33
CA ASP A 134 29.71 -4.71 -27.85
C ASP A 134 29.36 -5.78 -26.84
N HIS A 135 29.44 -5.49 -25.53
CA HIS A 135 29.03 -6.38 -24.46
C HIS A 135 27.51 -6.42 -24.25
N PHE A 136 26.78 -5.39 -24.65
CA PHE A 136 25.31 -5.30 -24.52
C PHE A 136 24.69 -5.22 -25.91
N THR A 137 23.86 -6.18 -26.25
CA THR A 137 23.08 -6.10 -27.50
C THR A 137 22.10 -4.93 -27.43
N THR A 138 21.94 -4.22 -28.56
CA THR A 138 21.00 -3.08 -28.65
C THR A 138 19.58 -3.46 -28.22
N SER A 139 19.14 -4.67 -28.55
CA SER A 139 17.83 -5.20 -28.11
C SER A 139 17.71 -5.31 -26.59
N SER A 140 18.78 -5.73 -25.90
CA SER A 140 18.81 -5.81 -24.43
C SER A 140 18.72 -4.42 -23.79
N LEU A 141 19.40 -3.41 -24.34
CA LEU A 141 19.33 -2.03 -23.84
C LEU A 141 17.92 -1.43 -24.02
N ILE A 142 17.28 -1.69 -25.18
CA ILE A 142 15.91 -1.26 -25.44
C ILE A 142 14.94 -1.92 -24.45
N THR A 143 15.04 -3.23 -24.22
CA THR A 143 14.20 -3.96 -23.28
C THR A 143 14.35 -3.40 -21.86
N ARG A 144 15.56 -3.10 -21.41
CA ARG A 144 15.81 -2.47 -20.10
C ARG A 144 15.20 -1.08 -19.99
N ALA A 145 15.34 -0.26 -21.02
CA ALA A 145 14.80 1.10 -21.04
C ALA A 145 13.26 1.15 -21.12
N THR A 146 12.64 0.10 -21.64
CA THR A 146 11.17 0.01 -21.82
C THR A 146 10.52 -0.90 -20.78
N THR A 147 10.68 -2.20 -20.91
CA THR A 147 9.97 -3.21 -20.12
C THR A 147 10.41 -3.22 -18.67
N ASP A 148 11.71 -3.20 -18.39
CA ASP A 148 12.22 -3.24 -17.03
C ASP A 148 11.83 -1.96 -16.26
N VAL A 149 11.95 -0.79 -16.89
CA VAL A 149 11.53 0.47 -16.28
C VAL A 149 10.01 0.50 -16.02
N ASN A 150 9.19 -0.05 -16.93
CA ASN A 150 7.75 -0.16 -16.70
C ASN A 150 7.42 -1.11 -15.54
N THR A 151 8.14 -2.21 -15.41
CA THR A 151 8.00 -3.15 -14.28
C THR A 151 8.36 -2.47 -12.96
N VAL A 152 9.46 -1.74 -12.91
CA VAL A 152 9.87 -0.97 -11.73
C VAL A 152 8.86 0.12 -11.39
N ARG A 153 8.31 0.82 -12.40
CA ARG A 153 7.24 1.81 -12.24
C ARG A 153 6.01 1.19 -11.58
N ASN A 154 5.53 0.07 -12.11
CA ASN A 154 4.34 -0.61 -11.59
C ASN A 154 4.57 -1.10 -10.16
N THR A 155 5.74 -1.67 -9.87
CA THR A 155 6.15 -2.09 -8.54
C THR A 155 6.19 -0.90 -7.57
N MET A 156 6.74 0.23 -8.00
CA MET A 156 6.80 1.45 -7.19
C MET A 156 5.40 2.00 -6.89
N GLN A 157 4.50 2.01 -7.87
CA GLN A 157 3.11 2.43 -7.69
C GLN A 157 2.40 1.54 -6.67
N GLN A 158 2.51 0.22 -6.81
CA GLN A 158 1.92 -0.75 -5.89
C GLN A 158 2.51 -0.63 -4.48
N PHE A 159 3.82 -0.45 -4.40
CA PHE A 159 4.53 -0.24 -3.15
C PHE A 159 4.03 1.00 -2.39
N LEU A 160 3.94 2.14 -3.07
CA LEU A 160 3.43 3.38 -2.47
C LEU A 160 2.01 3.21 -1.94
N ARG A 161 1.15 2.52 -2.70
CA ARG A 161 -0.26 2.31 -2.33
C ARG A 161 -0.41 1.33 -1.17
N THR A 162 0.27 0.18 -1.24
CA THR A 162 0.07 -0.92 -0.28
C THR A 162 0.87 -0.70 1.01
N LEU A 163 2.13 -0.26 0.91
CA LEU A 163 3.00 -0.10 2.07
C LEU A 163 2.51 0.98 3.03
N ILE A 164 1.86 2.01 2.52
CA ILE A 164 1.34 3.09 3.33
C ILE A 164 0.00 2.67 3.95
N ARG A 165 -0.90 2.12 3.15
CA ARG A 165 -2.24 1.72 3.59
C ARG A 165 -2.20 0.62 4.65
N SER A 166 -1.39 -0.43 4.46
CA SER A 166 -1.41 -1.62 5.32
C SER A 166 -1.06 -1.33 6.80
N PRO A 167 0.03 -0.61 7.15
CA PRO A 167 0.32 -0.33 8.55
C PRO A 167 -0.70 0.60 9.20
N PHE A 168 -1.25 1.58 8.45
CA PHE A 168 -2.34 2.42 8.95
C PHE A 168 -3.60 1.61 9.23
N MET A 169 -3.95 0.67 8.35
CA MET A 169 -5.10 -0.22 8.54
C MET A 169 -4.95 -1.07 9.81
N VAL A 170 -3.79 -1.69 10.00
CA VAL A 170 -3.52 -2.51 11.20
C VAL A 170 -3.57 -1.66 12.47
N LEU A 171 -2.97 -0.46 12.44
CA LEU A 171 -2.96 0.44 13.58
C LEU A 171 -4.37 0.89 13.94
N MET A 172 -5.14 1.36 12.96
CA MET A 172 -6.52 1.82 13.18
C MET A 172 -7.45 0.68 13.61
N ALA A 173 -7.34 -0.51 13.00
CA ALA A 173 -8.11 -1.67 13.40
C ALA A 173 -7.80 -2.11 14.85
N THR A 174 -6.52 -2.03 15.25
CA THR A 174 -6.09 -2.33 16.61
C THR A 174 -6.65 -1.32 17.60
N VAL A 175 -6.53 -0.02 17.32
CA VAL A 175 -7.11 1.04 18.17
C VAL A 175 -8.61 0.82 18.32
N MET A 176 -9.31 0.55 17.23
CA MET A 176 -10.76 0.30 17.24
C MET A 176 -11.14 -0.94 18.07
N ALA A 177 -10.38 -2.03 17.95
CA ALA A 177 -10.60 -3.22 18.75
C ALA A 177 -10.50 -2.93 20.27
N PHE A 178 -9.54 -2.09 20.68
CA PHE A 178 -9.40 -1.67 22.08
C PHE A 178 -10.53 -0.78 22.56
N THR A 179 -11.11 0.05 21.71
CA THR A 179 -12.23 0.93 22.09
C THR A 179 -13.55 0.16 22.23
N ILE A 180 -13.75 -0.91 21.45
CA ILE A 180 -14.99 -1.72 21.49
C ILE A 180 -14.92 -2.71 22.65
N SER A 181 -13.85 -3.48 22.77
CA SER A 181 -13.68 -4.46 23.84
C SER A 181 -12.22 -4.78 24.09
N PRO A 182 -11.65 -4.37 25.24
CA PRO A 182 -10.25 -4.67 25.58
C PRO A 182 -9.94 -6.17 25.60
N HIS A 183 -10.90 -7.01 26.01
CA HIS A 183 -10.73 -8.47 26.05
C HIS A 183 -10.55 -9.07 24.64
N LEU A 184 -11.36 -8.62 23.67
CA LEU A 184 -11.26 -9.08 22.29
C LEU A 184 -10.01 -8.51 21.61
N ALA A 185 -9.58 -7.30 21.97
CA ALA A 185 -8.38 -6.67 21.46
C ALA A 185 -7.11 -7.48 21.76
N VAL A 186 -7.02 -8.14 22.92
CA VAL A 186 -5.89 -9.00 23.28
C VAL A 186 -5.78 -10.20 22.33
N ILE A 187 -6.90 -10.80 21.94
CA ILE A 187 -6.93 -11.89 20.96
C ILE A 187 -6.39 -11.42 19.62
N PHE A 188 -6.78 -10.20 19.21
CA PHE A 188 -6.30 -9.58 17.98
C PHE A 188 -4.78 -9.31 18.01
N LEU A 189 -4.29 -8.82 19.15
CA LEU A 189 -2.86 -8.55 19.35
C LEU A 189 -2.01 -9.82 19.29
N ILE A 190 -2.51 -10.96 19.76
CA ILE A 190 -1.83 -12.26 19.68
C ILE A 190 -1.89 -12.82 18.25
N SER A 191 -3.00 -12.60 17.55
CA SER A 191 -3.20 -13.12 16.19
C SER A 191 -2.25 -12.48 15.17
N ILE A 192 -1.89 -11.18 15.33
CA ILE A 192 -1.00 -10.46 14.42
C ILE A 192 0.40 -11.11 14.35
N PRO A 193 1.14 -11.32 15.45
CA PRO A 193 2.46 -11.95 15.39
C PRO A 193 2.39 -13.42 14.98
N PHE A 194 1.31 -14.12 15.32
CA PHE A 194 1.08 -15.49 14.85
C PHE A 194 0.98 -15.53 13.31
N LEU A 195 0.15 -14.67 12.73
CA LEU A 195 -0.02 -14.57 11.28
C LEU A 195 1.28 -14.14 10.59
N ALA A 196 1.99 -13.17 11.17
CA ALA A 196 3.29 -12.74 10.67
C ALA A 196 4.33 -13.89 10.68
N GLY A 197 4.33 -14.72 11.72
CA GLY A 197 5.17 -15.91 11.82
C GLY A 197 4.86 -16.95 10.73
N VAL A 198 3.58 -17.25 10.52
CA VAL A 198 3.12 -18.15 9.45
C VAL A 198 3.54 -17.63 8.07
N LEU A 199 3.33 -16.33 7.81
CA LEU A 199 3.74 -15.70 6.54
C LEU A 199 5.26 -15.75 6.34
N ALA A 200 6.06 -15.50 7.40
CA ALA A 200 7.51 -15.57 7.33
C ALA A 200 7.99 -17.00 6.99
N ILE A 201 7.35 -18.01 7.57
CA ILE A 201 7.63 -19.43 7.28
C ILE A 201 7.28 -19.76 5.82
N LEU A 202 6.10 -19.35 5.37
CA LEU A 202 5.65 -19.56 3.99
C LEU A 202 6.58 -18.88 2.98
N MET A 203 7.03 -17.66 3.25
CA MET A 203 8.00 -16.97 2.41
C MET A 203 9.36 -17.69 2.38
N LYS A 204 9.85 -18.17 3.53
CA LYS A 204 11.12 -18.89 3.62
C LYS A 204 11.09 -20.22 2.84
N ILE A 205 9.96 -20.91 2.83
CA ILE A 205 9.79 -22.17 2.11
C ILE A 205 9.46 -21.92 0.62
N GLY A 206 8.66 -20.92 0.31
CA GLY A 206 8.16 -20.61 -1.03
C GLY A 206 9.23 -20.01 -1.95
N GLN A 207 10.04 -19.07 -1.44
CA GLN A 207 11.05 -18.38 -2.26
C GLN A 207 12.03 -19.31 -2.97
N PRO A 208 12.66 -20.32 -2.32
CA PRO A 208 13.59 -21.21 -3.02
C PRO A 208 12.89 -22.10 -4.05
N ARG A 209 11.64 -22.50 -3.80
CA ARG A 209 10.84 -23.29 -4.76
C ARG A 209 10.47 -22.47 -6.00
N PHE A 210 10.09 -21.23 -5.81
CA PHE A 210 9.76 -20.32 -6.90
C PHE A 210 10.99 -20.00 -7.78
N ARG A 211 12.18 -19.82 -7.17
CA ARG A 211 13.43 -19.65 -7.92
C ARG A 211 13.78 -20.89 -8.76
N LYS A 212 13.60 -22.09 -8.21
CA LYS A 212 13.82 -23.34 -8.96
C LYS A 212 12.86 -23.49 -10.13
N MET A 213 11.60 -23.08 -9.94
CA MET A 213 10.59 -23.06 -11.02
C MET A 213 10.99 -22.13 -12.16
N LEU A 214 11.40 -20.89 -11.84
CA LEU A 214 11.85 -19.92 -12.82
C LEU A 214 13.08 -20.43 -13.61
N GLN A 215 14.07 -21.03 -12.92
CA GLN A 215 15.23 -21.61 -13.58
C GLN A 215 14.87 -22.74 -14.55
N LYS A 216 13.88 -23.57 -14.19
CA LYS A 216 13.38 -24.62 -15.10
C LYS A 216 12.63 -24.04 -16.32
N MET A 217 11.83 -22.97 -16.10
CA MET A 217 11.17 -22.28 -17.22
C MET A 217 12.20 -21.65 -18.19
N ASP A 218 13.24 -21.02 -17.65
CA ASP A 218 14.32 -20.46 -18.47
C ASP A 218 15.08 -21.53 -19.28
N SER A 219 15.26 -22.74 -18.71
CA SER A 219 15.88 -23.85 -19.41
C SER A 219 14.99 -24.42 -20.52
N MET A 220 13.67 -24.44 -20.31
CA MET A 220 12.70 -24.87 -21.33
C MET A 220 12.58 -23.87 -22.49
N ASN A 221 12.72 -22.58 -22.24
CA ASN A 221 12.68 -21.55 -23.28
C ASN A 221 13.99 -21.46 -24.11
N ARG A 222 15.04 -22.13 -23.68
CA ARG A 222 16.35 -22.19 -24.40
C ARG A 222 16.54 -23.44 -25.24
N ALA A 223 15.66 -24.43 -25.06
CA ALA A 223 15.61 -25.65 -25.87
C ALA A 223 14.67 -25.47 -27.07
#